data_18acc5e482ae1d58a56d9d639f2d476a
#
_entry.id   18acc5e482ae1d58a56d9d639f2d476a
#
_cell.length_a   1.000
_cell.length_b   1.000
_cell.length_c   1.000
_cell.angle_alpha   90.00
_cell.angle_beta   90.00
_cell.angle_gamma   90.00
#
_symmetry.space_group_name_H-M   'P 1'
#
loop_
_entity.id
_entity.type
_entity.pdbx_description
1 polymer ?
#
loop_
_entity_poly.entity_id
_entity_poly.type
_entity_poly.pdbx_seq_one_letter_code
_entity_poly.pdbx_strand_id
1 'polypeptide(L)'
;MKIAHLPKSVALELTYRCNHKCKFCSCPWDAPTSAYPKGEELTVCDWKKVVEVLYDKGVESFSISGGEVLLKDGFESILRFIRQEGGKRGLDLPIVLISNARKMNEDYIRLFKELNVHLSMSLPGYDTFQEHTGVDNADGVLHWFQVAKRLGLKTTLNVTVTKKNYGELFQTMSLGLINGADDVLLNRFLPGGRGLAHMDELMLTPSQVNGMLDVAEEVLSYANKQGNVGTEVPLCAIKDVEKYKHIHIGYQCAAAKGFFVIDPAGNIRTCNHSPHIVGHAFRKPMIEDIDYWNTFANSEYSPAMCSECAMIKKCDCGCREVANILHGSPKRIDSSIII
;
A
#
# COMPACT_ATOMS: atom_id res chain seq x y z
N MET A 1 25.90 16.52 -11.82
CA MET A 1 25.37 15.71 -10.71
C MET A 1 23.94 15.31 -11.07
N LYS A 2 23.61 14.02 -11.08
CA LYS A 2 22.21 13.55 -11.23
C LYS A 2 21.45 14.00 -9.99
N ILE A 3 20.37 14.75 -10.14
CA ILE A 3 19.51 15.20 -9.03
C ILE A 3 18.30 14.28 -8.97
N ALA A 4 18.05 13.67 -7.81
CA ALA A 4 16.82 12.91 -7.59
C ALA A 4 15.66 13.89 -7.38
N HIS A 5 14.60 13.75 -8.16
CA HIS A 5 13.33 14.43 -7.91
C HIS A 5 12.47 13.54 -7.00
N LEU A 6 11.99 14.10 -5.89
CA LEU A 6 11.05 13.40 -5.04
C LEU A 6 9.64 13.49 -5.60
N PRO A 7 8.85 12.40 -5.58
CA PRO A 7 7.42 12.44 -5.85
C PRO A 7 6.68 13.37 -4.89
N LYS A 8 5.52 13.88 -5.31
CA LYS A 8 4.66 14.71 -4.47
C LYS A 8 3.96 13.95 -3.34
N SER A 9 3.98 12.62 -3.38
CA SER A 9 3.36 11.76 -2.36
C SER A 9 4.40 10.94 -1.64
N VAL A 10 4.22 10.76 -0.32
CA VAL A 10 5.06 9.94 0.53
C VAL A 10 4.22 9.04 1.43
N ALA A 11 4.70 7.81 1.68
CA ALA A 11 4.17 6.97 2.73
C ALA A 11 5.14 6.99 3.94
N LEU A 12 4.63 7.35 5.10
CA LEU A 12 5.37 7.34 6.36
C LEU A 12 4.98 6.09 7.14
N GLU A 13 5.93 5.20 7.36
CA GLU A 13 5.77 4.01 8.17
C GLU A 13 6.24 4.33 9.60
N LEU A 14 5.31 4.68 10.49
CA LEU A 14 5.65 5.32 11.77
C LEU A 14 6.25 4.36 12.81
N THR A 15 6.03 3.03 12.68
CA THR A 15 6.47 2.04 13.66
C THR A 15 6.68 0.67 13.03
N TYR A 16 7.64 -0.11 13.57
CA TYR A 16 7.81 -1.53 13.22
C TYR A 16 6.80 -2.43 13.95
N ARG A 17 6.18 -1.94 15.03
CA ARG A 17 5.26 -2.72 15.87
C ARG A 17 3.95 -2.99 15.15
N CYS A 18 3.47 -4.23 15.23
CA CYS A 18 2.16 -4.63 14.74
C CYS A 18 1.51 -5.63 15.70
N ASN A 19 0.20 -5.52 15.89
CA ASN A 19 -0.61 -6.43 16.72
C ASN A 19 -1.29 -7.54 15.90
N HIS A 20 -0.94 -7.64 14.59
CA HIS A 20 -1.27 -8.75 13.69
C HIS A 20 -0.01 -9.49 13.25
N LYS A 21 -0.17 -10.74 12.79
CA LYS A 21 0.90 -11.58 12.24
C LYS A 21 0.52 -12.04 10.82
N CYS A 22 0.06 -11.10 9.98
CA CYS A 22 -0.46 -11.41 8.66
C CYS A 22 0.54 -12.21 7.82
N LYS A 23 0.10 -13.36 7.30
CA LYS A 23 0.92 -14.23 6.44
C LYS A 23 1.36 -13.52 5.15
N PHE A 24 0.51 -12.62 4.63
CA PHE A 24 0.75 -11.85 3.40
C PHE A 24 1.53 -10.54 3.63
N CYS A 25 1.97 -10.24 4.85
CA CYS A 25 2.62 -8.97 5.16
C CYS A 25 3.89 -8.77 4.34
N SER A 26 3.95 -7.65 3.61
CA SER A 26 5.08 -7.31 2.74
C SER A 26 6.16 -6.46 3.43
N CYS A 27 5.99 -6.11 4.70
CA CYS A 27 6.98 -5.32 5.44
C CYS A 27 8.36 -5.98 5.41
N PRO A 28 9.39 -5.35 4.83
CA PRO A 28 10.67 -6.01 4.58
C PRO A 28 11.40 -6.42 5.85
N TRP A 29 11.17 -5.74 6.96
CA TRP A 29 11.75 -6.09 8.27
C TRP A 29 11.16 -7.35 8.91
N ASP A 30 10.10 -7.91 8.35
CA ASP A 30 9.46 -9.14 8.82
C ASP A 30 9.75 -10.34 7.89
N ALA A 31 10.60 -10.17 6.88
CA ALA A 31 10.99 -11.28 6.01
C ALA A 31 11.78 -12.34 6.78
N PRO A 32 11.56 -13.65 6.49
CA PRO A 32 12.17 -14.75 7.26
C PRO A 32 13.70 -14.74 7.27
N THR A 33 14.30 -14.25 6.19
CA THR A 33 15.76 -14.19 6.00
C THR A 33 16.26 -12.75 5.94
N SER A 34 15.48 -11.81 6.48
CA SER A 34 15.77 -10.39 6.30
C SER A 34 17.01 -9.95 7.08
N ALA A 35 17.97 -9.41 6.35
CA ALA A 35 19.01 -8.55 6.89
C ALA A 35 18.57 -7.07 6.93
N TYR A 36 17.25 -6.77 6.85
CA TYR A 36 16.75 -5.40 6.88
C TYR A 36 17.18 -4.72 8.19
N PRO A 37 17.93 -3.61 8.13
CA PRO A 37 18.47 -2.98 9.32
C PRO A 37 17.36 -2.23 10.07
N LYS A 38 16.73 -2.91 11.05
CA LYS A 38 15.84 -2.21 12.00
C LYS A 38 16.67 -1.27 12.84
N GLY A 39 16.55 0.03 12.57
CA GLY A 39 17.10 1.08 13.42
C GLY A 39 16.18 1.43 14.59
N GLU A 40 16.62 2.38 15.40
CA GLU A 40 15.78 3.01 16.42
C GLU A 40 14.65 3.79 15.74
N GLU A 41 13.41 3.62 16.22
CA GLU A 41 12.26 4.35 15.65
C GLU A 41 12.37 5.84 15.93
N LEU A 42 12.10 6.67 14.92
CA LEU A 42 12.02 8.11 15.06
C LEU A 42 11.00 8.52 16.13
N THR A 43 11.38 9.50 16.94
CA THR A 43 10.48 10.12 17.91
C THR A 43 9.40 10.95 17.22
N VAL A 44 8.37 11.36 17.95
CA VAL A 44 7.35 12.31 17.45
C VAL A 44 8.00 13.61 16.97
N CYS A 45 9.01 14.08 17.69
CA CYS A 45 9.75 15.31 17.33
C CYS A 45 10.50 15.14 16.01
N ASP A 46 11.14 13.98 15.80
CA ASP A 46 11.87 13.70 14.56
C ASP A 46 10.91 13.54 13.37
N TRP A 47 9.77 12.88 13.56
CA TRP A 47 8.74 12.80 12.51
C TRP A 47 8.23 14.19 12.10
N LYS A 48 8.04 15.12 13.05
CA LYS A 48 7.68 16.51 12.71
C LYS A 48 8.74 17.20 11.86
N LYS A 49 10.03 17.02 12.19
CA LYS A 49 11.13 17.54 11.36
C LYS A 49 11.15 16.91 9.98
N VAL A 50 10.89 15.59 9.87
CA VAL A 50 10.76 14.90 8.57
C VAL A 50 9.64 15.54 7.75
N VAL A 51 8.46 15.76 8.34
CA VAL A 51 7.32 16.40 7.66
C VAL A 51 7.68 17.81 7.14
N GLU A 52 8.36 18.64 7.95
CA GLU A 52 8.83 19.95 7.50
C GLU A 52 9.75 19.86 6.29
N VAL A 53 10.78 18.99 6.37
CA VAL A 53 11.73 18.77 5.28
C VAL A 53 11.01 18.30 4.01
N LEU A 54 10.02 17.41 4.14
CA LEU A 54 9.26 16.89 3.00
C LEU A 54 8.42 17.99 2.33
N TYR A 55 7.73 18.81 3.09
CA TYR A 55 6.99 19.96 2.54
C TYR A 55 7.93 20.94 1.83
N ASP A 56 9.09 21.22 2.40
CA ASP A 56 10.10 22.11 1.79
C ASP A 56 10.70 21.50 0.50
N LYS A 57 10.62 20.18 0.34
CA LYS A 57 10.99 19.45 -0.89
C LYS A 57 9.85 19.30 -1.90
N GLY A 58 8.68 19.88 -1.63
CA GLY A 58 7.53 19.86 -2.53
C GLY A 58 6.64 18.62 -2.41
N VAL A 59 6.76 17.86 -1.34
CA VAL A 59 5.78 16.80 -1.02
C VAL A 59 4.46 17.46 -0.60
N GLU A 60 3.35 16.98 -1.13
CA GLU A 60 2.02 17.56 -0.92
C GLU A 60 1.06 16.56 -0.26
N SER A 61 1.27 15.25 -0.44
CA SER A 61 0.36 14.20 0.01
C SER A 61 1.06 13.16 0.89
N PHE A 62 0.38 12.76 1.96
CA PHE A 62 0.91 11.85 2.98
C PHE A 62 -0.01 10.64 3.16
N SER A 63 0.58 9.45 3.08
CA SER A 63 -0.02 8.21 3.55
C SER A 63 0.67 7.78 4.85
N ILE A 64 -0.09 7.39 5.85
CA ILE A 64 0.41 7.00 7.15
C ILE A 64 0.14 5.52 7.38
N SER A 65 1.19 4.79 7.67
CA SER A 65 1.21 3.34 7.77
C SER A 65 2.28 2.89 8.79
N GLY A 66 2.81 1.69 8.63
CA GLY A 66 3.87 1.10 9.42
C GLY A 66 3.65 -0.40 9.58
N GLY A 67 3.94 -0.93 10.75
CA GLY A 67 3.34 -2.17 11.22
C GLY A 67 1.84 -1.92 11.44
N GLU A 68 1.49 -1.39 12.62
CA GLU A 68 0.15 -0.82 12.87
C GLU A 68 0.29 0.59 13.45
N VAL A 69 -0.19 1.58 12.74
CA VAL A 69 -0.03 3.00 13.09
C VAL A 69 -0.62 3.34 14.46
N LEU A 70 -1.73 2.72 14.84
CA LEU A 70 -2.39 2.96 16.13
C LEU A 70 -1.60 2.43 17.35
N LEU A 71 -0.44 1.80 17.11
CA LEU A 71 0.52 1.42 18.14
C LEU A 71 1.68 2.42 18.30
N LYS A 72 1.76 3.45 17.45
CA LYS A 72 2.75 4.52 17.58
C LYS A 72 2.28 5.55 18.60
N ASP A 73 2.98 5.64 19.71
CA ASP A 73 2.65 6.63 20.73
C ASP A 73 2.80 8.04 20.15
N GLY A 74 1.77 8.86 20.30
CA GLY A 74 1.73 10.24 19.84
C GLY A 74 1.54 10.42 18.32
N PHE A 75 1.08 9.39 17.60
CA PHE A 75 0.80 9.49 16.15
C PHE A 75 -0.21 10.61 15.85
N GLU A 76 -1.16 10.86 16.73
CA GLU A 76 -2.15 11.94 16.61
C GLU A 76 -1.46 13.32 16.49
N SER A 77 -0.38 13.52 17.25
CA SER A 77 0.40 14.76 17.20
C SER A 77 1.12 14.93 15.85
N ILE A 78 1.52 13.81 15.22
CA ILE A 78 2.11 13.82 13.87
C ILE A 78 1.02 14.17 12.84
N LEU A 79 -0.17 13.57 12.91
CA LEU A 79 -1.29 13.88 12.01
C LEU A 79 -1.71 15.36 12.10
N ARG A 80 -1.88 15.87 13.32
CA ARG A 80 -2.20 17.29 13.53
C ARG A 80 -1.13 18.20 12.96
N PHE A 81 0.14 17.82 13.12
CA PHE A 81 1.25 18.58 12.57
C PHE A 81 1.28 18.60 11.05
N ILE A 82 1.05 17.44 10.38
CA ILE A 82 0.92 17.37 8.92
C ILE A 82 -0.19 18.32 8.45
N ARG A 83 -1.37 18.28 9.10
CA ARG A 83 -2.51 19.13 8.74
C ARG A 83 -2.19 20.61 8.93
N GLN A 84 -1.57 20.97 10.06
CA GLN A 84 -1.19 22.35 10.36
C GLN A 84 -0.17 22.90 9.35
N GLU A 85 0.87 22.14 9.04
CA GLU A 85 1.90 22.56 8.09
C GLU A 85 1.38 22.60 6.64
N GLY A 86 0.52 21.65 6.27
CA GLY A 86 -0.18 21.70 4.98
C GLY A 86 -1.05 22.94 4.84
N GLY A 87 -1.85 23.26 5.87
CA GLY A 87 -2.71 24.46 5.88
C GLY A 87 -1.94 25.77 5.72
N LYS A 88 -0.74 25.90 6.36
CA LYS A 88 0.15 27.07 6.16
C LYS A 88 0.62 27.23 4.72
N ARG A 89 0.61 26.14 3.93
CA ARG A 89 1.03 26.11 2.53
C ARG A 89 -0.15 26.08 1.54
N GLY A 90 -1.38 26.24 2.04
CA GLY A 90 -2.60 26.18 1.24
C GLY A 90 -2.98 24.78 0.74
N LEU A 91 -2.45 23.73 1.35
CA LEU A 91 -2.71 22.33 1.01
C LEU A 91 -3.78 21.76 1.95
N ASP A 92 -4.89 21.28 1.37
CA ASP A 92 -5.98 20.59 2.10
C ASP A 92 -6.28 19.22 1.49
N LEU A 93 -5.24 18.51 1.09
CA LEU A 93 -5.39 17.14 0.59
C LEU A 93 -5.67 16.18 1.76
N PRO A 94 -6.48 15.13 1.57
CA PRO A 94 -6.70 14.14 2.61
C PRO A 94 -5.39 13.44 2.95
N ILE A 95 -5.19 13.19 4.25
CA ILE A 95 -4.15 12.29 4.74
C ILE A 95 -4.72 10.88 4.64
N VAL A 96 -4.06 9.96 3.95
CA VAL A 96 -4.48 8.56 3.93
C VAL A 96 -3.91 7.85 5.16
N LEU A 97 -4.73 7.18 5.95
CA LEU A 97 -4.27 6.37 7.09
C LEU A 97 -4.68 4.92 6.88
N ILE A 98 -3.71 4.01 6.95
CA ILE A 98 -3.91 2.57 6.76
C ILE A 98 -3.81 1.88 8.11
N SER A 99 -4.85 1.12 8.50
CA SER A 99 -4.92 0.43 9.79
C SER A 99 -5.60 -0.93 9.67
N ASN A 100 -5.20 -1.86 10.53
CA ASN A 100 -5.91 -3.12 10.74
C ASN A 100 -7.14 -2.98 11.69
N ALA A 101 -7.41 -1.79 12.15
CA ALA A 101 -8.54 -1.37 12.98
C ALA A 101 -8.66 -2.05 14.36
N ARG A 102 -7.72 -2.93 14.79
CA ARG A 102 -7.81 -3.66 16.05
C ARG A 102 -7.75 -2.76 17.29
N LYS A 103 -7.13 -1.60 17.19
CA LYS A 103 -7.05 -0.59 18.27
C LYS A 103 -7.91 0.65 17.99
N MET A 104 -8.80 0.56 16.98
CA MET A 104 -9.70 1.65 16.64
C MET A 104 -10.66 1.95 17.81
N ASN A 105 -11.07 3.21 17.92
CA ASN A 105 -12.10 3.69 18.83
C ASN A 105 -12.82 4.91 18.24
N GLU A 106 -13.94 5.36 18.85
CA GLU A 106 -14.70 6.50 18.31
C GLU A 106 -13.93 7.81 18.35
N ASP A 107 -13.05 8.02 19.33
CA ASP A 107 -12.26 9.25 19.44
C ASP A 107 -11.28 9.37 18.25
N TYR A 108 -10.69 8.27 17.82
CA TYR A 108 -9.87 8.24 16.59
C TYR A 108 -10.72 8.54 15.35
N ILE A 109 -11.90 7.97 15.22
CA ILE A 109 -12.79 8.26 14.08
C ILE A 109 -13.15 9.75 14.03
N ARG A 110 -13.47 10.37 15.18
CA ARG A 110 -13.74 11.82 15.29
C ARG A 110 -12.50 12.66 14.93
N LEU A 111 -11.34 12.29 15.45
CA LEU A 111 -10.08 12.94 15.13
C LEU A 111 -9.76 12.86 13.63
N PHE A 112 -9.94 11.69 13.02
CA PHE A 112 -9.67 11.49 11.60
C PHE A 112 -10.60 12.35 10.73
N LYS A 113 -11.87 12.47 11.12
CA LYS A 113 -12.81 13.38 10.45
C LYS A 113 -12.39 14.84 10.61
N GLU A 114 -12.03 15.28 11.83
CA GLU A 114 -11.55 16.64 12.11
C GLU A 114 -10.34 16.99 11.21
N LEU A 115 -9.42 16.05 11.03
CA LEU A 115 -8.17 16.25 10.31
C LEU A 115 -8.25 15.93 8.81
N ASN A 116 -9.44 15.74 8.23
CA ASN A 116 -9.62 15.34 6.83
C ASN A 116 -8.77 14.10 6.47
N VAL A 117 -8.80 13.08 7.34
CA VAL A 117 -8.13 11.79 7.10
C VAL A 117 -9.08 10.88 6.32
N HIS A 118 -8.55 10.25 5.28
CA HIS A 118 -9.20 9.15 4.59
C HIS A 118 -8.71 7.83 5.20
N LEU A 119 -9.60 7.08 5.84
CA LEU A 119 -9.25 5.86 6.58
C LEU A 119 -9.37 4.63 5.69
N SER A 120 -8.27 3.91 5.49
CA SER A 120 -8.22 2.62 4.79
C SER A 120 -8.10 1.49 5.82
N MET A 121 -9.14 0.65 5.94
CA MET A 121 -9.15 -0.47 6.90
C MET A 121 -8.98 -1.81 6.20
N SER A 122 -8.10 -2.66 6.74
CA SER A 122 -7.76 -3.96 6.16
C SER A 122 -8.76 -5.03 6.58
N LEU A 123 -9.40 -5.69 5.60
CA LEU A 123 -10.24 -6.87 5.78
C LEU A 123 -9.83 -7.94 4.77
N PRO A 124 -8.77 -8.71 5.03
CA PRO A 124 -8.22 -9.69 4.09
C PRO A 124 -8.99 -11.02 4.11
N GLY A 125 -10.29 -10.98 3.83
CA GLY A 125 -11.23 -12.08 3.98
C GLY A 125 -12.09 -11.94 5.23
N TYR A 126 -13.28 -12.51 5.22
CA TYR A 126 -14.16 -12.57 6.38
C TYR A 126 -14.00 -13.90 7.12
N ASP A 127 -14.24 -15.02 6.43
CA ASP A 127 -14.14 -16.35 7.02
C ASP A 127 -12.67 -16.76 7.27
N THR A 128 -11.76 -16.36 6.38
CA THR A 128 -10.31 -16.65 6.49
C THR A 128 -9.54 -15.59 7.29
N PHE A 129 -10.19 -14.60 7.89
CA PHE A 129 -9.53 -13.48 8.56
C PHE A 129 -8.49 -13.93 9.58
N GLN A 130 -8.89 -14.83 10.49
CA GLN A 130 -7.99 -15.34 11.54
C GLN A 130 -6.82 -16.13 10.96
N GLU A 131 -7.05 -16.92 9.93
CA GLU A 131 -5.98 -17.68 9.27
C GLU A 131 -4.94 -16.75 8.62
N HIS A 132 -5.40 -15.64 8.02
CA HIS A 132 -4.53 -14.66 7.36
C HIS A 132 -3.78 -13.76 8.32
N THR A 133 -4.41 -13.35 9.43
CA THR A 133 -3.90 -12.27 10.30
C THR A 133 -3.35 -12.76 11.63
N GLY A 134 -3.68 -14.00 12.01
CA GLY A 134 -3.34 -14.58 13.32
C GLY A 134 -4.23 -14.08 14.46
N VAL A 135 -5.30 -13.35 14.18
CA VAL A 135 -6.25 -12.83 15.17
C VAL A 135 -7.67 -12.90 14.64
N ASP A 136 -8.65 -13.05 15.54
CA ASP A 136 -10.06 -13.01 15.21
C ASP A 136 -10.60 -11.57 15.44
N ASN A 137 -10.84 -10.83 14.36
CA ASN A 137 -11.30 -9.43 14.43
C ASN A 137 -12.06 -8.97 13.17
N ALA A 138 -12.58 -9.86 12.34
CA ALA A 138 -13.32 -9.49 11.13
C ALA A 138 -14.55 -8.63 11.46
N ASP A 139 -15.37 -9.06 12.42
CA ASP A 139 -16.55 -8.32 12.88
C ASP A 139 -16.17 -6.96 13.49
N GLY A 140 -15.03 -6.87 14.18
CA GLY A 140 -14.51 -5.61 14.69
C GLY A 140 -14.19 -4.61 13.56
N VAL A 141 -13.64 -5.06 12.45
CA VAL A 141 -13.38 -4.20 11.27
C VAL A 141 -14.71 -3.75 10.65
N LEU A 142 -15.68 -4.67 10.48
CA LEU A 142 -17.01 -4.33 9.95
C LEU A 142 -17.73 -3.31 10.85
N HIS A 143 -17.66 -3.49 12.17
CA HIS A 143 -18.20 -2.52 13.13
C HIS A 143 -17.60 -1.12 12.93
N TRP A 144 -16.29 -1.00 12.69
CA TRP A 144 -15.68 0.31 12.50
C TRP A 144 -16.03 0.97 11.18
N PHE A 145 -16.38 0.22 10.14
CA PHE A 145 -16.99 0.79 8.92
C PHE A 145 -18.35 1.42 9.24
N GLN A 146 -19.20 0.75 10.02
CA GLN A 146 -20.51 1.29 10.44
C GLN A 146 -20.35 2.58 11.26
N VAL A 147 -19.43 2.58 12.23
CA VAL A 147 -19.17 3.75 13.08
C VAL A 147 -18.63 4.91 12.24
N ALA A 148 -17.67 4.65 11.35
CA ALA A 148 -17.11 5.66 10.46
C ALA A 148 -18.19 6.30 9.57
N LYS A 149 -19.05 5.48 8.96
CA LYS A 149 -20.18 5.96 8.15
C LYS A 149 -21.15 6.81 8.97
N ARG A 150 -21.54 6.34 10.16
CA ARG A 150 -22.43 7.10 11.07
C ARG A 150 -21.84 8.47 11.43
N LEU A 151 -20.54 8.55 11.63
CA LEU A 151 -19.84 9.79 11.98
C LEU A 151 -19.43 10.61 10.75
N GLY A 152 -19.66 10.11 9.52
CA GLY A 152 -19.38 10.80 8.27
C GLY A 152 -17.88 10.89 7.91
N LEU A 153 -17.10 9.88 8.32
CA LEU A 153 -15.70 9.70 7.90
C LEU A 153 -15.64 8.86 6.62
N LYS A 154 -14.89 9.30 5.63
CA LYS A 154 -14.62 8.55 4.40
C LYS A 154 -13.70 7.35 4.66
N THR A 155 -14.09 6.19 4.13
CA THR A 155 -13.35 4.94 4.35
C THR A 155 -13.16 4.13 3.09
N THR A 156 -12.03 3.40 3.03
CA THR A 156 -11.74 2.39 1.99
C THR A 156 -11.66 1.02 2.64
N LEU A 157 -12.36 0.06 2.07
CA LEU A 157 -12.15 -1.36 2.30
C LEU A 157 -10.87 -1.80 1.58
N ASN A 158 -9.85 -2.23 2.32
CA ASN A 158 -8.59 -2.70 1.75
C ASN A 158 -8.48 -4.23 1.88
N VAL A 159 -8.44 -4.92 0.74
CA VAL A 159 -8.35 -6.38 0.67
C VAL A 159 -7.06 -6.80 -0.03
N THR A 160 -6.20 -7.51 0.68
CA THR A 160 -5.12 -8.27 0.03
C THR A 160 -5.67 -9.61 -0.42
N VAL A 161 -5.83 -9.78 -1.74
CA VAL A 161 -6.37 -11.01 -2.33
C VAL A 161 -5.27 -12.03 -2.48
N THR A 162 -5.51 -13.22 -1.95
CA THR A 162 -4.62 -14.37 -1.95
C THR A 162 -5.35 -15.58 -2.51
N LYS A 163 -4.64 -16.65 -2.83
CA LYS A 163 -5.23 -17.92 -3.24
C LYS A 163 -6.24 -18.46 -2.20
N LYS A 164 -6.03 -18.16 -0.91
CA LYS A 164 -6.86 -18.67 0.18
C LYS A 164 -8.18 -17.93 0.37
N ASN A 165 -8.18 -16.59 0.23
CA ASN A 165 -9.40 -15.79 0.39
C ASN A 165 -10.11 -15.50 -0.93
N TYR A 166 -9.55 -15.93 -2.05
CA TYR A 166 -10.15 -15.71 -3.38
C TYR A 166 -11.59 -16.21 -3.46
N GLY A 167 -11.89 -17.39 -2.88
CA GLY A 167 -13.22 -18.00 -2.92
C GLY A 167 -14.31 -17.22 -2.15
N GLU A 168 -13.92 -16.37 -1.17
CA GLU A 168 -14.85 -15.54 -0.38
C GLU A 168 -14.79 -14.04 -0.75
N LEU A 169 -14.10 -13.68 -1.85
CA LEU A 169 -13.88 -12.27 -2.21
C LEU A 169 -15.20 -11.52 -2.41
N PHE A 170 -16.19 -12.15 -3.09
CA PHE A 170 -17.52 -11.57 -3.26
C PHE A 170 -18.18 -11.24 -1.92
N GLN A 171 -18.18 -12.19 -0.99
CA GLN A 171 -18.72 -12.02 0.37
C GLN A 171 -17.98 -10.92 1.13
N THR A 172 -16.65 -10.96 1.14
CA THR A 172 -15.82 -9.99 1.87
C THR A 172 -16.06 -8.56 1.38
N MET A 173 -16.08 -8.34 0.06
CA MET A 173 -16.35 -7.03 -0.53
C MET A 173 -17.78 -6.56 -0.23
N SER A 174 -18.77 -7.45 -0.38
CA SER A 174 -20.17 -7.14 -0.11
C SER A 174 -20.38 -6.74 1.36
N LEU A 175 -19.79 -7.50 2.29
CA LEU A 175 -19.87 -7.19 3.73
C LEU A 175 -19.26 -5.82 4.04
N GLY A 176 -18.06 -5.51 3.50
CA GLY A 176 -17.43 -4.21 3.71
C GLY A 176 -18.29 -3.04 3.20
N LEU A 177 -18.85 -3.16 1.99
CA LEU A 177 -19.68 -2.12 1.38
C LEU A 177 -21.03 -1.95 2.11
N ILE A 178 -21.72 -3.04 2.47
CA ILE A 178 -22.98 -3.01 3.22
C ILE A 178 -22.76 -2.36 4.59
N ASN A 179 -21.62 -2.65 5.24
CA ASN A 179 -21.28 -2.05 6.53
C ASN A 179 -20.76 -0.63 6.45
N GLY A 180 -20.60 -0.07 5.25
CA GLY A 180 -20.42 1.37 5.11
C GLY A 180 -19.12 1.84 4.48
N ALA A 181 -18.28 0.95 3.97
CA ALA A 181 -17.13 1.36 3.17
C ALA A 181 -17.57 2.20 1.96
N ASP A 182 -16.85 3.30 1.71
CA ASP A 182 -17.14 4.19 0.59
C ASP A 182 -16.51 3.69 -0.70
N ASP A 183 -15.28 3.17 -0.62
CA ASP A 183 -14.46 2.72 -1.72
C ASP A 183 -13.85 1.35 -1.43
N VAL A 184 -13.36 0.68 -2.48
CA VAL A 184 -12.64 -0.59 -2.38
C VAL A 184 -11.25 -0.46 -2.99
N LEU A 185 -10.24 -0.95 -2.27
CA LEU A 185 -8.88 -1.12 -2.76
C LEU A 185 -8.52 -2.61 -2.70
N LEU A 186 -8.34 -3.22 -3.87
CA LEU A 186 -7.85 -4.58 -3.97
C LEU A 186 -6.34 -4.58 -4.22
N ASN A 187 -5.63 -5.42 -3.51
CA ASN A 187 -4.22 -5.68 -3.76
C ASN A 187 -4.06 -7.18 -4.02
N ARG A 188 -3.59 -7.58 -5.20
CA ARG A 188 -3.16 -8.96 -5.36
C ARG A 188 -1.99 -9.23 -4.43
N PHE A 189 -1.90 -10.41 -3.84
CA PHE A 189 -0.74 -10.77 -3.05
C PHE A 189 0.56 -10.63 -3.87
N LEU A 190 1.51 -9.93 -3.30
CA LEU A 190 2.87 -9.76 -3.84
C LEU A 190 3.88 -10.38 -2.85
N PRO A 191 4.74 -11.31 -3.29
CA PRO A 191 5.80 -11.86 -2.44
C PRO A 191 6.71 -10.78 -1.89
N GLY A 192 6.81 -10.71 -0.58
CA GLY A 192 7.62 -9.76 0.17
C GLY A 192 7.44 -9.93 1.67
N GLY A 193 8.34 -9.41 2.48
CA GLY A 193 8.25 -9.50 3.93
C GLY A 193 7.98 -10.93 4.42
N ARG A 194 7.05 -11.08 5.38
CA ARG A 194 6.63 -12.41 5.88
C ARG A 194 5.99 -13.26 4.77
N GLY A 195 5.36 -12.64 3.79
CA GLY A 195 4.74 -13.33 2.66
C GLY A 195 5.69 -14.20 1.86
N LEU A 196 7.00 -13.98 1.91
CA LEU A 196 8.00 -14.83 1.26
C LEU A 196 7.99 -16.28 1.79
N ALA A 197 7.66 -16.48 3.07
CA ALA A 197 7.54 -17.82 3.65
C ALA A 197 6.23 -18.54 3.27
N HIS A 198 5.29 -17.84 2.64
CA HIS A 198 3.94 -18.31 2.37
C HIS A 198 3.55 -18.24 0.89
N MET A 199 4.53 -18.09 -0.02
CA MET A 199 4.28 -17.88 -1.45
C MET A 199 3.40 -18.97 -2.07
N ASP A 200 3.71 -20.25 -1.82
CA ASP A 200 3.01 -21.38 -2.43
C ASP A 200 1.52 -21.45 -2.04
N GLU A 201 1.20 -21.00 -0.82
CA GLU A 201 -0.19 -21.00 -0.33
C GLU A 201 -0.96 -19.73 -0.65
N LEU A 202 -0.27 -18.61 -0.97
CA LEU A 202 -0.91 -17.31 -1.11
C LEU A 202 -0.93 -16.77 -2.55
N MET A 203 0.01 -17.17 -3.42
CA MET A 203 0.08 -16.65 -4.78
C MET A 203 -1.15 -17.03 -5.60
N LEU A 204 -1.72 -16.03 -6.26
CA LEU A 204 -2.82 -16.20 -7.21
C LEU A 204 -2.29 -16.80 -8.52
N THR A 205 -3.07 -17.71 -9.11
CA THR A 205 -2.86 -18.13 -10.50
C THR A 205 -3.33 -17.02 -11.46
N PRO A 206 -2.87 -16.99 -12.73
CA PRO A 206 -3.36 -16.03 -13.73
C PRO A 206 -4.88 -16.04 -13.89
N SER A 207 -5.49 -17.21 -13.80
CA SER A 207 -6.96 -17.35 -13.84
C SER A 207 -7.62 -16.69 -12.62
N GLN A 208 -7.04 -16.84 -11.42
CA GLN A 208 -7.56 -16.20 -10.22
C GLN A 208 -7.36 -14.68 -10.22
N VAL A 209 -6.30 -14.16 -10.86
CA VAL A 209 -6.14 -12.70 -11.06
C VAL A 209 -7.27 -12.14 -11.91
N ASN A 210 -7.60 -12.80 -13.03
CA ASN A 210 -8.75 -12.38 -13.84
C ASN A 210 -10.08 -12.54 -13.09
N GLY A 211 -10.27 -13.66 -12.38
CA GLY A 211 -11.47 -13.87 -11.57
C GLY A 211 -11.62 -12.86 -10.42
N MET A 212 -10.52 -12.41 -9.81
CA MET A 212 -10.52 -11.32 -8.83
C MET A 212 -11.08 -10.02 -9.44
N LEU A 213 -10.66 -9.69 -10.65
CA LEU A 213 -11.16 -8.51 -11.35
C LEU A 213 -12.64 -8.67 -11.74
N ASP A 214 -13.06 -9.87 -12.14
CA ASP A 214 -14.46 -10.19 -12.50
C ASP A 214 -15.38 -10.04 -11.28
N VAL A 215 -15.00 -10.62 -10.15
CA VAL A 215 -15.74 -10.49 -8.88
C VAL A 215 -15.80 -9.02 -8.43
N ALA A 216 -14.70 -8.30 -8.56
CA ALA A 216 -14.66 -6.89 -8.18
C ALA A 216 -15.60 -6.03 -9.03
N GLU A 217 -15.59 -6.22 -10.36
CA GLU A 217 -16.49 -5.53 -11.28
C GLU A 217 -17.95 -5.83 -10.95
N GLU A 218 -18.28 -7.09 -10.71
CA GLU A 218 -19.64 -7.53 -10.38
C GLU A 218 -20.15 -6.86 -9.10
N VAL A 219 -19.39 -6.97 -7.99
CA VAL A 219 -19.79 -6.39 -6.68
C VAL A 219 -19.93 -4.88 -6.76
N LEU A 220 -18.95 -4.19 -7.38
CA LEU A 220 -18.95 -2.75 -7.51
C LEU A 220 -20.10 -2.25 -8.40
N SER A 221 -20.40 -2.97 -9.48
CA SER A 221 -21.55 -2.69 -10.35
C SER A 221 -22.86 -2.78 -9.57
N TYR A 222 -23.09 -3.85 -8.79
CA TYR A 222 -24.30 -3.99 -7.95
C TYR A 222 -24.39 -2.88 -6.90
N ALA A 223 -23.28 -2.49 -6.33
CA ALA A 223 -23.23 -1.44 -5.30
C ALA A 223 -23.29 -0.02 -5.90
N ASN A 224 -23.20 0.14 -7.22
CA ASN A 224 -23.00 1.42 -7.91
C ASN A 224 -21.85 2.22 -7.31
N LYS A 225 -20.70 1.55 -7.12
CA LYS A 225 -19.47 2.09 -6.52
C LYS A 225 -18.30 1.95 -7.47
N GLN A 226 -17.22 2.66 -7.18
CA GLN A 226 -15.93 2.52 -7.86
C GLN A 226 -14.93 1.86 -6.91
N GLY A 227 -13.91 1.22 -7.50
CA GLY A 227 -12.81 0.63 -6.76
C GLY A 227 -11.52 0.69 -7.53
N ASN A 228 -10.42 0.34 -6.87
CA ASN A 228 -9.08 0.38 -7.47
C ASN A 228 -8.33 -0.93 -7.18
N VAL A 229 -7.45 -1.32 -8.10
CA VAL A 229 -6.40 -2.29 -7.85
C VAL A 229 -5.11 -1.54 -7.59
N GLY A 230 -4.60 -1.64 -6.35
CA GLY A 230 -3.43 -0.89 -5.89
C GLY A 230 -2.08 -1.54 -6.22
N THR A 231 -2.10 -2.77 -6.73
CA THR A 231 -0.90 -3.50 -7.18
C THR A 231 -0.92 -3.65 -8.70
N GLU A 232 0.24 -3.46 -9.32
CA GLU A 232 0.34 -3.46 -10.78
C GLU A 232 -0.04 -4.83 -11.37
N VAL A 233 -0.92 -4.83 -12.38
CA VAL A 233 -1.27 -6.03 -13.16
C VAL A 233 -0.79 -5.82 -14.59
N PRO A 234 0.13 -6.66 -15.12
CA PRO A 234 0.56 -6.54 -16.51
C PRO A 234 -0.61 -6.67 -17.47
N LEU A 235 -0.68 -5.81 -18.47
CA LEU A 235 -1.78 -5.81 -19.45
C LEU A 235 -1.96 -7.16 -20.16
N CYS A 236 -0.86 -7.87 -20.42
CA CYS A 236 -0.91 -9.21 -21.03
C CYS A 236 -1.53 -10.31 -20.14
N ALA A 237 -1.63 -10.06 -18.81
CA ALA A 237 -2.28 -10.98 -17.88
C ALA A 237 -3.80 -10.81 -17.81
N ILE A 238 -4.34 -9.76 -18.41
CA ILE A 238 -5.77 -9.42 -18.38
C ILE A 238 -6.41 -9.80 -19.70
N LYS A 239 -7.44 -10.66 -19.66
CA LYS A 239 -8.09 -11.19 -20.86
C LYS A 239 -8.85 -10.12 -21.65
N ASP A 240 -9.59 -9.26 -20.95
CA ASP A 240 -10.40 -8.19 -21.54
C ASP A 240 -10.43 -6.98 -20.60
N VAL A 241 -9.64 -5.96 -20.91
CA VAL A 241 -9.54 -4.75 -20.10
C VAL A 241 -10.80 -3.89 -20.22
N GLU A 242 -11.45 -3.91 -21.39
CA GLU A 242 -12.56 -3.01 -21.71
C GLU A 242 -13.86 -3.34 -20.95
N LYS A 243 -13.96 -4.55 -20.41
CA LYS A 243 -15.15 -4.95 -19.64
C LYS A 243 -15.24 -4.30 -18.26
N TYR A 244 -14.10 -3.86 -17.68
CA TYR A 244 -14.05 -3.30 -16.33
C TYR A 244 -14.42 -1.82 -16.35
N LYS A 245 -15.58 -1.48 -15.78
CA LYS A 245 -16.13 -0.11 -15.74
C LYS A 245 -16.13 0.48 -14.32
N HIS A 246 -16.16 -0.39 -13.32
CA HIS A 246 -16.26 -0.01 -11.91
C HIS A 246 -14.96 -0.25 -11.14
N ILE A 247 -14.10 -1.15 -11.63
CA ILE A 247 -12.77 -1.37 -11.04
C ILE A 247 -11.68 -0.77 -11.91
N HIS A 248 -10.95 0.19 -11.38
CA HIS A 248 -9.77 0.78 -12.04
C HIS A 248 -8.54 -0.09 -11.79
N ILE A 249 -7.85 -0.49 -12.86
CA ILE A 249 -6.69 -1.38 -12.80
C ILE A 249 -5.42 -0.58 -13.04
N GLY A 250 -4.48 -0.60 -12.09
CA GLY A 250 -3.16 0.00 -12.25
C GLY A 250 -2.24 -0.88 -13.12
N TYR A 251 -1.60 -0.28 -14.11
CA TYR A 251 -0.67 -0.98 -15.02
C TYR A 251 0.77 -0.50 -14.86
N GLN A 252 0.98 0.58 -14.13
CA GLN A 252 2.27 1.24 -14.00
C GLN A 252 2.76 1.22 -12.56
N CYS A 253 4.04 0.88 -12.40
CA CYS A 253 4.70 0.94 -11.11
C CYS A 253 4.82 2.39 -10.64
N ALA A 254 4.32 2.69 -9.45
CA ALA A 254 4.37 4.03 -8.88
C ALA A 254 5.63 4.29 -8.03
N ALA A 255 6.47 3.27 -7.81
CA ALA A 255 7.69 3.37 -7.00
C ALA A 255 8.64 4.47 -7.50
N ALA A 256 9.07 5.36 -6.62
CA ALA A 256 9.92 6.53 -6.90
C ALA A 256 9.39 7.50 -8.00
N LYS A 257 8.21 7.24 -8.58
CA LYS A 257 7.52 8.08 -9.58
C LYS A 257 6.30 8.78 -8.99
N GLY A 258 5.39 8.01 -8.44
CA GLY A 258 4.15 8.50 -7.84
C GLY A 258 4.27 8.71 -6.34
N PHE A 259 5.04 7.86 -5.68
CA PHE A 259 5.31 7.96 -4.24
C PHE A 259 6.65 7.33 -3.88
N PHE A 260 7.07 7.55 -2.65
CA PHE A 260 8.19 6.88 -2.00
C PHE A 260 7.86 6.63 -0.52
N VAL A 261 8.75 5.93 0.18
CA VAL A 261 8.48 5.52 1.57
C VAL A 261 9.60 5.98 2.48
N ILE A 262 9.23 6.40 3.70
CA ILE A 262 10.17 6.58 4.81
C ILE A 262 9.78 5.58 5.91
N ASP A 263 10.72 4.73 6.29
CA ASP A 263 10.55 3.69 7.29
C ASP A 263 10.62 4.24 8.72
N PRO A 264 10.32 3.43 9.76
CA PRO A 264 10.32 3.89 11.15
C PRO A 264 11.64 4.47 11.66
N ALA A 265 12.78 4.10 11.06
CA ALA A 265 14.10 4.66 11.41
C ALA A 265 14.51 5.87 10.55
N GLY A 266 13.67 6.30 9.60
CA GLY A 266 13.95 7.42 8.71
C GLY A 266 14.65 7.02 7.40
N ASN A 267 14.82 5.73 7.11
CA ASN A 267 15.39 5.28 5.85
C ASN A 267 14.39 5.47 4.69
N ILE A 268 14.90 5.83 3.53
CA ILE A 268 14.10 6.06 2.32
C ILE A 268 14.16 4.82 1.44
N ARG A 269 12.99 4.42 0.91
CA ARG A 269 12.81 3.31 -0.04
C ARG A 269 11.96 3.75 -1.23
N THR A 270 12.11 3.07 -2.36
CA THR A 270 11.35 3.40 -3.59
C THR A 270 9.85 3.16 -3.44
N CYS A 271 9.44 2.13 -2.66
CA CYS A 271 8.06 1.82 -2.29
C CYS A 271 8.01 1.02 -0.98
N ASN A 272 6.82 0.81 -0.43
CA ASN A 272 6.62 0.04 0.80
C ASN A 272 6.96 -1.46 0.67
N HIS A 273 7.04 -1.98 -0.56
CA HIS A 273 7.42 -3.37 -0.84
C HIS A 273 8.93 -3.56 -0.97
N SER A 274 9.69 -2.49 -1.29
CA SER A 274 11.15 -2.56 -1.49
C SER A 274 11.89 -2.87 -0.18
N PRO A 275 12.78 -3.87 -0.15
CA PRO A 275 13.72 -4.06 0.96
C PRO A 275 14.97 -3.16 0.83
N HIS A 276 15.18 -2.49 -0.32
CA HIS A 276 16.38 -1.71 -0.61
C HIS A 276 16.27 -0.29 -0.07
N ILE A 277 17.21 0.09 0.78
CA ILE A 277 17.34 1.45 1.33
C ILE A 277 18.15 2.28 0.35
N VAL A 278 17.57 3.38 -0.13
CA VAL A 278 18.22 4.28 -1.11
C VAL A 278 18.73 5.58 -0.49
N GLY A 279 18.47 5.81 0.79
CA GLY A 279 18.90 7.02 1.47
C GLY A 279 18.26 7.18 2.84
N HIS A 280 18.28 8.42 3.38
CA HIS A 280 17.75 8.69 4.70
C HIS A 280 17.22 10.13 4.81
N ALA A 281 16.11 10.32 5.53
CA ALA A 281 15.38 11.59 5.62
C ALA A 281 16.23 12.77 6.15
N PHE A 282 17.23 12.50 7.00
CA PHE A 282 18.11 13.53 7.59
C PHE A 282 19.47 13.67 6.92
N ARG A 283 19.74 12.91 5.85
CA ARG A 283 21.02 13.01 5.12
C ARG A 283 20.97 14.04 4.00
N LYS A 284 22.12 14.50 3.56
CA LYS A 284 22.29 15.41 2.44
C LYS A 284 23.37 14.87 1.50
N PRO A 285 23.02 14.32 0.30
CA PRO A 285 21.64 14.25 -0.24
C PRO A 285 20.77 13.23 0.49
N MET A 286 19.43 13.40 0.43
CA MET A 286 18.49 12.45 1.02
C MET A 286 18.50 11.10 0.30
N ILE A 287 18.68 11.11 -1.02
CA ILE A 287 18.83 9.91 -1.86
C ILE A 287 20.32 9.74 -2.11
N GLU A 288 20.87 8.63 -1.63
CA GLU A 288 22.29 8.28 -1.72
C GLU A 288 22.54 7.29 -2.85
N ASP A 289 21.70 6.24 -2.97
CA ASP A 289 21.72 5.30 -4.09
C ASP A 289 20.88 5.84 -5.26
N ILE A 290 21.45 6.80 -5.97
CA ILE A 290 20.80 7.49 -7.07
C ILE A 290 20.54 6.57 -8.27
N ASP A 291 21.36 5.54 -8.48
CA ASP A 291 21.22 4.63 -9.62
C ASP A 291 20.05 3.67 -9.41
N TYR A 292 19.90 3.12 -8.22
CA TYR A 292 18.72 2.32 -7.88
C TYR A 292 17.45 3.17 -7.92
N TRP A 293 17.46 4.36 -7.33
CA TRP A 293 16.34 5.31 -7.38
C TRP A 293 15.91 5.59 -8.81
N ASN A 294 16.86 5.98 -9.68
CA ASN A 294 16.59 6.34 -11.07
C ASN A 294 16.09 5.15 -11.91
N THR A 295 16.49 3.92 -11.58
CA THR A 295 15.95 2.73 -12.22
C THR A 295 14.40 2.71 -12.12
N PHE A 296 13.84 3.09 -10.98
CA PHE A 296 12.39 3.19 -10.79
C PHE A 296 11.82 4.52 -11.29
N ALA A 297 12.42 5.64 -10.94
CA ALA A 297 11.95 6.96 -11.31
C ALA A 297 11.85 7.17 -12.83
N ASN A 298 12.77 6.56 -13.59
CA ASN A 298 12.84 6.67 -15.05
C ASN A 298 12.26 5.45 -15.79
N SER A 299 11.71 4.45 -15.08
CA SER A 299 11.22 3.18 -15.68
C SER A 299 12.32 2.40 -16.46
N GLU A 300 13.56 2.39 -15.97
CA GLU A 300 14.71 1.74 -16.61
C GLU A 300 14.79 0.24 -16.27
N TYR A 301 13.66 -0.46 -16.27
CA TYR A 301 13.53 -1.83 -15.74
C TYR A 301 12.76 -2.80 -16.63
N SER A 302 12.50 -2.44 -17.90
CA SER A 302 11.75 -3.33 -18.79
C SER A 302 12.45 -4.68 -18.98
N PRO A 303 11.75 -5.81 -18.78
CA PRO A 303 12.28 -7.13 -19.13
C PRO A 303 12.55 -7.25 -20.63
N ALA A 304 13.60 -8.02 -21.01
CA ALA A 304 13.96 -8.21 -22.40
C ALA A 304 12.81 -8.73 -23.27
N MET A 305 11.98 -9.63 -22.74
CA MET A 305 10.80 -10.16 -23.47
C MET A 305 9.70 -9.11 -23.72
N CYS A 306 9.73 -7.98 -23.02
CA CYS A 306 8.77 -6.88 -23.21
C CYS A 306 9.26 -5.81 -24.18
N SER A 307 10.51 -5.88 -24.66
CA SER A 307 11.14 -4.83 -25.51
C SER A 307 10.37 -4.53 -26.79
N GLU A 308 9.77 -5.55 -27.39
CA GLU A 308 8.98 -5.44 -28.66
C GLU A 308 7.46 -5.43 -28.41
N CYS A 309 7.04 -5.38 -27.15
CA CYS A 309 5.62 -5.40 -26.82
C CYS A 309 4.93 -4.07 -27.19
N ALA A 310 3.87 -4.14 -28.00
CA ALA A 310 3.12 -2.96 -28.42
C ALA A 310 2.51 -2.16 -27.24
N MET A 311 2.31 -2.81 -26.07
CA MET A 311 1.74 -2.21 -24.87
C MET A 311 2.78 -1.63 -23.92
N ILE A 312 4.09 -1.72 -24.23
CA ILE A 312 5.18 -1.31 -23.31
C ILE A 312 5.08 0.13 -22.81
N LYS A 313 4.54 1.03 -23.64
CA LYS A 313 4.34 2.45 -23.25
C LYS A 313 3.25 2.67 -22.20
N LYS A 314 2.36 1.69 -22.00
CA LYS A 314 1.25 1.73 -21.05
C LYS A 314 1.42 0.78 -19.87
N CYS A 315 2.41 -0.13 -19.94
CA CYS A 315 2.55 -1.23 -19.00
C CYS A 315 3.99 -1.30 -18.47
N ASP A 316 4.15 -1.27 -17.16
CA ASP A 316 5.45 -1.43 -16.50
C ASP A 316 5.80 -2.91 -16.20
N CYS A 317 5.18 -3.86 -16.89
CA CYS A 317 5.51 -5.29 -16.86
C CYS A 317 5.29 -5.96 -15.48
N GLY A 318 4.34 -5.48 -14.68
CA GLY A 318 4.04 -5.95 -13.32
C GLY A 318 4.92 -5.33 -12.23
N CYS A 319 4.94 -5.94 -11.04
CA CYS A 319 5.67 -5.39 -9.90
C CYS A 319 7.19 -5.57 -10.06
N ARG A 320 7.90 -4.46 -10.13
CA ARG A 320 9.36 -4.45 -10.35
C ARG A 320 10.14 -4.85 -9.10
N GLU A 321 9.62 -4.54 -7.91
CA GLU A 321 10.26 -5.00 -6.67
C GLU A 321 10.07 -6.50 -6.44
N VAL A 322 8.94 -7.09 -6.83
CA VAL A 322 8.79 -8.55 -6.81
C VAL A 322 9.81 -9.21 -7.73
N ALA A 323 9.99 -8.69 -8.95
CA ALA A 323 11.02 -9.18 -9.85
C ALA A 323 12.43 -9.07 -9.24
N ASN A 324 12.71 -7.97 -8.54
CA ASN A 324 13.98 -7.77 -7.84
C ASN A 324 14.15 -8.75 -6.66
N ILE A 325 13.14 -8.89 -5.81
CA ILE A 325 13.17 -9.77 -4.63
C ILE A 325 13.35 -11.23 -5.04
N LEU A 326 12.63 -11.70 -6.05
CA LEU A 326 12.64 -13.09 -6.46
C LEU A 326 13.82 -13.46 -7.37
N HIS A 327 14.35 -12.50 -8.15
CA HIS A 327 15.32 -12.78 -9.22
C HIS A 327 16.56 -11.89 -9.17
N GLY A 328 16.72 -11.07 -8.14
CA GLY A 328 17.88 -10.19 -7.95
C GLY A 328 17.99 -9.03 -8.95
N SER A 329 16.91 -8.75 -9.72
CA SER A 329 16.91 -7.62 -10.66
C SER A 329 15.49 -7.18 -11.03
N PRO A 330 15.18 -5.87 -11.00
CA PRO A 330 13.90 -5.34 -11.45
C PRO A 330 13.69 -5.49 -12.97
N LYS A 331 14.72 -5.86 -13.72
CA LYS A 331 14.67 -6.13 -15.18
C LYS A 331 14.22 -7.56 -15.51
N ARG A 332 13.95 -8.39 -14.51
CA ARG A 332 13.40 -9.74 -14.70
C ARG A 332 11.87 -9.68 -14.79
N ILE A 333 11.27 -10.80 -15.20
CA ILE A 333 9.81 -10.93 -15.24
C ILE A 333 9.27 -10.93 -13.81
N ASP A 334 8.09 -10.34 -13.64
CA ASP A 334 7.29 -10.54 -12.42
C ASP A 334 6.67 -11.95 -12.46
N SER A 335 7.36 -12.91 -11.86
CA SER A 335 6.91 -14.31 -11.82
C SER A 335 5.72 -14.55 -10.87
N SER A 336 5.26 -13.53 -10.14
CA SER A 336 4.00 -13.60 -9.39
C SER A 336 2.77 -13.55 -10.32
N ILE A 337 2.98 -13.30 -11.61
CA ILE A 337 2.00 -13.47 -12.68
C ILE A 337 2.72 -14.21 -13.82
N ILE A 338 2.72 -15.52 -13.78
CA ILE A 338 3.22 -16.33 -14.88
C ILE A 338 2.11 -16.41 -15.93
N ILE A 339 2.46 -16.08 -17.15
CA ILE A 339 1.59 -16.23 -18.34
C ILE A 339 1.72 -17.64 -18.85
#